data_3b3adaa30889bf9af582a4025784b867
#
_entry.id   3b3adaa30889bf9af582a4025784b867
#
_cell.length_a   1.000
_cell.length_b   1.000
_cell.length_c   1.000
_cell.angle_alpha   90.00
_cell.angle_beta   90.00
_cell.angle_gamma   90.00
#
_symmetry.space_group_name_H-M   'P 1'
#
loop_
_entity.id
_entity.type
_entity.pdbx_description
1 polymer ?
#
loop_
_entity_poly.entity_id
_entity_poly.type
_entity_poly.pdbx_seq_one_letter_code
_entity_poly.pdbx_strand_id
1 'polypeptide(L)'
;MITLKSAHEIELMRRAGKITAAARAVARDMVKPGVTTQQIDKAVYKFITEQGATPSFLHYNGYPASVCVSVNDEIIHGIPGKRVLQEGDIVSVDVGAFIGGFHGDCAGTYPCGQVSDEALRLIRATQQSFFEGIRYAREGYRLSDISAAIQAYAESQGYSIVREYVGHGIGRNMHEAPEVPNYGRPGHGPRLLRGMPIAVEPMVNAGSAAIVQMPDGWTVRTADGKYAAHYENTVLITAGDPELLTDPEGSLV
;
A
#
# COMPACT_ATOMS: atom_id res chain seq x y z
N MET A 1 -21.24 1.44 5.58
CA MET A 1 -21.41 2.83 6.10
C MET A 1 -20.03 3.36 6.42
N ILE A 2 -19.71 4.61 6.03
CA ILE A 2 -18.45 5.26 6.37
C ILE A 2 -18.49 5.63 7.86
N THR A 3 -17.45 5.27 8.61
CA THR A 3 -17.33 5.56 10.05
C THR A 3 -16.23 6.57 10.29
N LEU A 4 -16.55 7.64 11.03
CA LEU A 4 -15.56 8.60 11.50
C LEU A 4 -15.00 8.13 12.84
N LYS A 5 -13.71 8.28 13.03
CA LYS A 5 -13.02 7.86 14.26
C LYS A 5 -12.98 9.03 15.26
N SER A 6 -13.24 8.73 16.52
CA SER A 6 -13.04 9.67 17.62
C SER A 6 -11.56 9.95 17.86
N ALA A 7 -11.24 11.02 18.59
CA ALA A 7 -9.85 11.35 18.92
C ALA A 7 -9.11 10.21 19.63
N HIS A 8 -9.80 9.48 20.51
CA HIS A 8 -9.22 8.31 21.17
C HIS A 8 -8.93 7.17 20.19
N GLU A 9 -9.84 6.88 19.27
CA GLU A 9 -9.65 5.84 18.25
C GLU A 9 -8.52 6.21 17.28
N ILE A 10 -8.40 7.48 16.90
CA ILE A 10 -7.29 7.98 16.07
C ILE A 10 -5.95 7.74 16.77
N GLU A 11 -5.86 7.94 18.10
CA GLU A 11 -4.62 7.67 18.83
C GLU A 11 -4.25 6.18 18.83
N LEU A 12 -5.23 5.29 18.91
CA LEU A 12 -5.01 3.85 18.76
C LEU A 12 -4.55 3.51 17.32
N MET A 13 -5.12 4.16 16.32
CA MET A 13 -4.70 3.99 14.92
C MET A 13 -3.28 4.52 14.66
N ARG A 14 -2.89 5.63 15.28
CA ARG A 14 -1.49 6.11 15.24
C ARG A 14 -0.52 5.06 15.77
N ARG A 15 -0.88 4.39 16.86
CA ARG A 15 -0.07 3.30 17.42
C ARG A 15 0.04 2.13 16.44
N ALA A 16 -1.06 1.70 15.84
CA ALA A 16 -1.06 0.65 14.82
C ALA A 16 -0.21 1.06 13.62
N GLY A 17 -0.41 2.28 13.12
CA GLY A 17 0.32 2.85 11.99
C GLY A 17 1.84 2.91 12.21
N LYS A 18 2.30 3.32 13.40
CA LYS A 18 3.73 3.33 13.74
C LYS A 18 4.36 1.94 13.68
N ILE A 19 3.66 0.92 14.19
CA ILE A 19 4.15 -0.46 14.15
C ILE A 19 4.18 -0.95 12.70
N THR A 20 3.15 -0.66 11.93
CA THR A 20 3.06 -1.01 10.50
C THR A 20 4.19 -0.38 9.69
N ALA A 21 4.44 0.92 9.86
CA ALA A 21 5.56 1.63 9.22
C ALA A 21 6.92 1.02 9.56
N ALA A 22 7.14 0.70 10.84
CA ALA A 22 8.39 0.08 11.29
C ALA A 22 8.53 -1.36 10.72
N ALA A 23 7.44 -2.11 10.63
CA ALA A 23 7.44 -3.45 10.03
C ALA A 23 7.73 -3.39 8.51
N ARG A 24 7.21 -2.39 7.79
CA ARG A 24 7.58 -2.11 6.39
C ARG A 24 9.06 -1.80 6.25
N ALA A 25 9.64 -1.02 7.17
CA ALA A 25 11.07 -0.73 7.17
C ALA A 25 11.91 -2.00 7.38
N VAL A 26 11.50 -2.91 8.27
CA VAL A 26 12.14 -4.23 8.43
C VAL A 26 12.09 -5.02 7.12
N ALA A 27 10.94 -5.05 6.45
CA ALA A 27 10.82 -5.74 5.15
C ALA A 27 11.72 -5.10 4.08
N ARG A 28 11.71 -3.76 3.96
CA ARG A 28 12.59 -3.01 3.05
C ARG A 28 14.05 -3.37 3.23
N ASP A 29 14.52 -3.37 4.46
CA ASP A 29 15.94 -3.61 4.78
C ASP A 29 16.38 -5.04 4.45
N MET A 30 15.44 -5.95 4.26
CA MET A 30 15.68 -7.32 3.82
C MET A 30 15.57 -7.51 2.29
N VAL A 31 15.15 -6.51 1.53
CA VAL A 31 15.12 -6.58 0.06
C VAL A 31 16.55 -6.51 -0.47
N LYS A 32 17.20 -7.68 -0.54
CA LYS A 32 18.60 -7.86 -1.00
C LYS A 32 18.74 -9.13 -1.81
N PRO A 33 19.66 -9.18 -2.80
CA PRO A 33 19.97 -10.41 -3.51
C PRO A 33 20.33 -11.55 -2.56
N GLY A 34 19.79 -12.74 -2.82
CA GLY A 34 20.04 -13.93 -2.02
C GLY A 34 19.05 -14.15 -0.85
N VAL A 35 18.25 -13.16 -0.50
CA VAL A 35 17.17 -13.31 0.50
C VAL A 35 15.95 -13.96 -0.14
N THR A 36 15.30 -14.89 0.55
CA THR A 36 14.02 -15.44 0.10
C THR A 36 12.85 -14.58 0.58
N THR A 37 11.75 -14.56 -0.20
CA THR A 37 10.53 -13.83 0.22
C THR A 37 9.95 -14.38 1.53
N GLN A 38 10.12 -15.68 1.83
CA GLN A 38 9.76 -16.28 3.12
C GLN A 38 10.60 -15.75 4.30
N GLN A 39 11.87 -15.39 4.07
CA GLN A 39 12.69 -14.78 5.13
C GLN A 39 12.18 -13.38 5.49
N ILE A 40 11.69 -12.62 4.50
CA ILE A 40 11.04 -11.33 4.73
C ILE A 40 9.79 -11.54 5.59
N ASP A 41 8.92 -12.47 5.22
CA ASP A 41 7.70 -12.79 5.99
C ASP A 41 8.01 -13.14 7.44
N LYS A 42 8.98 -14.02 7.67
CA LYS A 42 9.38 -14.41 9.03
C LYS A 42 9.91 -13.24 9.87
N ALA A 43 10.66 -12.32 9.26
CA ALA A 43 11.19 -11.15 9.95
C ALA A 43 10.07 -10.17 10.31
N VAL A 44 9.13 -9.92 9.39
CA VAL A 44 7.96 -9.06 9.62
C VAL A 44 7.05 -9.65 10.70
N TYR A 45 6.74 -10.96 10.62
CA TYR A 45 5.98 -11.65 11.65
C TYR A 45 6.60 -11.49 13.03
N LYS A 46 7.90 -11.78 13.13
CA LYS A 46 8.64 -11.66 14.39
C LYS A 46 8.59 -10.24 14.93
N PHE A 47 8.88 -9.25 14.10
CA PHE A 47 8.87 -7.85 14.50
C PHE A 47 7.49 -7.43 15.03
N ILE A 48 6.41 -7.69 14.27
CA ILE A 48 5.05 -7.29 14.66
C ILE A 48 4.65 -7.95 16.00
N THR A 49 4.94 -9.24 16.16
CA THR A 49 4.59 -9.97 17.40
C THR A 49 5.42 -9.50 18.61
N GLU A 50 6.68 -9.14 18.42
CA GLU A 50 7.52 -8.54 19.48
C GLU A 50 7.03 -7.16 19.94
N GLN A 51 6.28 -6.43 19.08
CA GLN A 51 5.59 -5.18 19.45
C GLN A 51 4.26 -5.42 20.20
N GLY A 52 3.88 -6.68 20.45
CA GLY A 52 2.59 -7.04 21.06
C GLY A 52 1.40 -6.83 20.11
N ALA A 53 1.66 -6.75 18.81
CA ALA A 53 0.67 -6.62 17.74
C ALA A 53 0.47 -7.96 17.03
N THR A 54 -0.54 -8.03 16.15
CA THR A 54 -0.81 -9.18 15.30
C THR A 54 -0.68 -8.74 13.83
N PRO A 55 -0.02 -9.55 12.95
CA PRO A 55 -0.04 -9.29 11.51
C PRO A 55 -1.48 -9.30 10.99
N SER A 56 -1.87 -8.22 10.30
CA SER A 56 -3.26 -8.04 9.85
C SER A 56 -3.65 -9.01 8.75
N PHE A 57 -2.70 -9.45 7.92
CA PHE A 57 -2.97 -10.28 6.74
C PHE A 57 -3.01 -11.77 7.05
N LEU A 58 -2.30 -12.21 8.09
CA LEU A 58 -2.21 -13.63 8.43
C LEU A 58 -3.60 -14.20 8.74
N HIS A 59 -4.04 -15.15 7.91
CA HIS A 59 -5.38 -15.78 7.92
C HIS A 59 -6.55 -14.85 7.54
N TYR A 60 -6.30 -13.62 7.16
CA TYR A 60 -7.35 -12.73 6.64
C TYR A 60 -7.89 -13.29 5.32
N ASN A 61 -9.19 -13.65 5.29
CA ASN A 61 -9.82 -14.34 4.16
C ASN A 61 -9.06 -15.58 3.65
N GLY A 62 -8.25 -16.21 4.53
CA GLY A 62 -7.44 -17.38 4.19
C GLY A 62 -6.05 -17.09 3.64
N TYR A 63 -5.60 -15.81 3.63
CA TYR A 63 -4.24 -15.48 3.22
C TYR A 63 -3.20 -16.15 4.15
N PRO A 64 -2.16 -16.82 3.60
CA PRO A 64 -1.33 -17.72 4.42
C PRO A 64 -0.11 -17.07 5.10
N ALA A 65 0.13 -15.78 4.91
CA ALA A 65 1.35 -15.10 5.33
C ALA A 65 1.10 -13.78 6.08
N SER A 66 2.13 -13.22 6.69
CA SER A 66 2.04 -11.98 7.48
C SER A 66 2.27 -10.72 6.66
N VAL A 67 2.84 -10.85 5.48
CA VAL A 67 3.19 -9.77 4.55
C VAL A 67 2.91 -10.24 3.12
N CYS A 68 2.55 -9.33 2.22
CA CYS A 68 2.59 -9.62 0.79
C CYS A 68 3.96 -9.21 0.24
N VAL A 69 4.57 -10.09 -0.57
CA VAL A 69 5.84 -9.82 -1.24
C VAL A 69 5.68 -10.11 -2.73
N SER A 70 5.51 -9.05 -3.50
CA SER A 70 5.23 -9.11 -4.94
C SER A 70 6.46 -8.65 -5.71
N VAL A 71 6.95 -9.47 -6.66
CA VAL A 71 8.24 -9.26 -7.31
C VAL A 71 8.05 -9.02 -8.80
N ASN A 72 8.62 -7.92 -9.32
CA ASN A 72 8.66 -7.52 -10.73
C ASN A 72 7.26 -7.25 -11.32
N ASP A 73 6.71 -8.22 -12.05
CA ASP A 73 5.40 -8.16 -12.69
C ASP A 73 4.24 -8.61 -11.76
N GLU A 74 4.55 -9.04 -10.54
CA GLU A 74 3.56 -9.23 -9.49
C GLU A 74 3.17 -7.87 -8.93
N ILE A 75 1.89 -7.52 -9.03
CA ILE A 75 1.34 -6.22 -8.64
C ILE A 75 1.16 -6.18 -7.13
N ILE A 76 0.35 -7.11 -6.61
CA ILE A 76 -0.06 -7.22 -5.21
C ILE A 76 -0.28 -8.69 -4.81
N HIS A 77 -0.42 -8.92 -3.51
CA HIS A 77 -0.81 -10.18 -2.88
C HIS A 77 0.14 -11.35 -3.17
N GLY A 78 1.39 -11.09 -3.58
CA GLY A 78 2.39 -12.13 -3.74
C GLY A 78 2.60 -12.91 -2.45
N ILE A 79 2.44 -14.24 -2.49
CA ILE A 79 2.61 -15.11 -1.32
C ILE A 79 4.10 -15.36 -1.08
N PRO A 80 4.65 -14.98 0.09
CA PRO A 80 6.03 -15.28 0.43
C PRO A 80 6.36 -16.78 0.39
N GLY A 81 7.47 -17.13 -0.23
CA GLY A 81 7.88 -18.52 -0.43
C GLY A 81 9.38 -18.70 -0.63
N LYS A 82 9.74 -19.75 -1.34
CA LYS A 82 11.13 -20.13 -1.60
C LYS A 82 11.81 -19.28 -2.70
N ARG A 83 11.11 -18.32 -3.31
CA ARG A 83 11.69 -17.42 -4.32
C ARG A 83 12.84 -16.65 -3.69
N VAL A 84 14.01 -16.75 -4.30
CA VAL A 84 15.23 -16.00 -3.93
C VAL A 84 15.26 -14.72 -4.74
N LEU A 85 15.38 -13.58 -4.08
CA LEU A 85 15.51 -12.27 -4.72
C LEU A 85 16.83 -12.19 -5.47
N GLN A 86 16.79 -11.60 -6.66
CA GLN A 86 17.94 -11.43 -7.55
C GLN A 86 18.34 -9.96 -7.67
N GLU A 87 19.57 -9.73 -8.03
CA GLU A 87 20.03 -8.40 -8.46
C GLU A 87 19.16 -7.92 -9.63
N GLY A 88 18.63 -6.71 -9.53
CA GLY A 88 17.75 -6.14 -10.55
C GLY A 88 16.25 -6.34 -10.33
N ASP A 89 15.83 -7.16 -9.37
CA ASP A 89 14.42 -7.27 -8.99
C ASP A 89 13.90 -5.96 -8.37
N ILE A 90 12.63 -5.63 -8.59
CA ILE A 90 11.88 -4.68 -7.78
C ILE A 90 10.86 -5.44 -6.95
N VAL A 91 10.71 -5.05 -5.69
CA VAL A 91 9.93 -5.82 -4.72
C VAL A 91 8.95 -4.91 -4.00
N SER A 92 7.67 -5.13 -4.24
CA SER A 92 6.60 -4.51 -3.47
C SER A 92 6.38 -5.32 -2.20
N VAL A 93 6.52 -4.68 -1.05
CA VAL A 93 6.18 -5.26 0.25
C VAL A 93 5.00 -4.50 0.83
N ASP A 94 3.99 -5.23 1.27
CA ASP A 94 2.76 -4.70 1.80
C ASP A 94 2.51 -5.33 3.17
N VAL A 95 2.32 -4.48 4.18
CA VAL A 95 2.36 -4.85 5.60
C VAL A 95 1.20 -4.22 6.35
N GLY A 96 0.46 -5.05 7.08
CA GLY A 96 -0.56 -4.60 8.03
C GLY A 96 -0.28 -5.08 9.45
N ALA A 97 -0.55 -4.22 10.44
CA ALA A 97 -0.48 -4.58 11.85
C ALA A 97 -1.74 -4.19 12.61
N PHE A 98 -2.19 -5.09 13.50
CA PHE A 98 -3.37 -4.90 14.34
C PHE A 98 -2.98 -4.83 15.80
N ILE A 99 -3.37 -3.74 16.47
CA ILE A 99 -3.16 -3.56 17.91
C ILE A 99 -4.22 -2.60 18.49
N GLY A 100 -4.63 -2.83 19.74
CA GLY A 100 -5.59 -1.96 20.41
C GLY A 100 -6.97 -1.90 19.75
N GLY A 101 -7.31 -2.92 18.93
CA GLY A 101 -8.57 -3.00 18.20
C GLY A 101 -8.59 -2.26 16.87
N PHE A 102 -7.43 -1.85 16.33
CA PHE A 102 -7.32 -1.12 15.06
C PHE A 102 -6.18 -1.65 14.18
N HIS A 103 -6.37 -1.53 12.88
CA HIS A 103 -5.39 -1.85 11.84
C HIS A 103 -4.64 -0.60 11.39
N GLY A 104 -3.39 -0.80 10.98
CA GLY A 104 -2.65 0.08 10.09
C GLY A 104 -2.23 -0.72 8.87
N ASP A 105 -2.09 -0.05 7.72
CA ASP A 105 -1.78 -0.64 6.43
C ASP A 105 -0.83 0.24 5.63
N CYS A 106 0.22 -0.33 5.05
CA CYS A 106 1.11 0.39 4.17
C CYS A 106 1.96 -0.51 3.28
N ALA A 107 2.22 -0.05 2.07
CA ALA A 107 3.09 -0.72 1.12
C ALA A 107 4.17 0.20 0.54
N GLY A 108 5.19 -0.43 -0.02
CA GLY A 108 6.21 0.26 -0.80
C GLY A 108 6.97 -0.69 -1.71
N THR A 109 7.44 -0.18 -2.84
CA THR A 109 8.28 -0.94 -3.80
C THR A 109 9.72 -0.52 -3.66
N TYR A 110 10.61 -1.48 -3.52
CA TYR A 110 12.03 -1.26 -3.27
C TYR A 110 12.91 -1.98 -4.29
N PRO A 111 14.04 -1.39 -4.69
CA PRO A 111 15.02 -2.04 -5.55
C PRO A 111 15.79 -3.12 -4.79
N CYS A 112 16.02 -4.27 -5.42
CA CYS A 112 16.88 -5.33 -4.93
C CYS A 112 18.25 -5.22 -5.61
N GLY A 113 19.23 -4.62 -4.92
CA GLY A 113 20.52 -4.28 -5.50
C GLY A 113 20.42 -3.17 -6.56
N GLN A 114 21.18 -3.29 -7.64
CA GLN A 114 21.11 -2.34 -8.76
C GLN A 114 20.01 -2.73 -9.73
N VAL A 115 19.07 -1.82 -9.95
CA VAL A 115 17.95 -2.00 -10.87
C VAL A 115 18.07 -1.05 -12.06
N SER A 116 17.32 -1.30 -13.12
CA SER A 116 17.28 -0.44 -14.30
C SER A 116 16.71 0.95 -14.00
N ASP A 117 17.09 1.96 -14.80
CA ASP A 117 16.49 3.30 -14.71
C ASP A 117 14.97 3.28 -14.95
N GLU A 118 14.49 2.35 -15.79
CA GLU A 118 13.06 2.15 -16.04
C GLU A 118 12.35 1.74 -14.74
N ALA A 119 12.90 0.77 -14.01
CA ALA A 119 12.37 0.32 -12.73
C ALA A 119 12.39 1.44 -11.67
N LEU A 120 13.48 2.19 -11.57
CA LEU A 120 13.57 3.34 -10.65
C LEU A 120 12.55 4.43 -10.99
N ARG A 121 12.35 4.72 -12.28
CA ARG A 121 11.32 5.70 -12.69
C ARG A 121 9.92 5.24 -12.32
N LEU A 122 9.59 3.96 -12.52
CA LEU A 122 8.29 3.40 -12.13
C LEU A 122 8.06 3.52 -10.62
N ILE A 123 9.03 3.10 -9.80
CA ILE A 123 8.95 3.19 -8.33
C ILE A 123 8.67 4.64 -7.90
N ARG A 124 9.47 5.59 -8.41
CA ARG A 124 9.31 7.02 -8.08
C ARG A 124 7.98 7.59 -8.55
N ALA A 125 7.54 7.23 -9.76
CA ALA A 125 6.27 7.70 -10.31
C ALA A 125 5.08 7.16 -9.50
N THR A 126 5.13 5.90 -9.06
CA THR A 126 4.11 5.30 -8.21
C THR A 126 4.02 6.02 -6.87
N GLN A 127 5.15 6.23 -6.20
CA GLN A 127 5.21 6.97 -4.95
C GLN A 127 4.72 8.42 -5.14
N GLN A 128 5.19 9.12 -6.16
CA GLN A 128 4.77 10.51 -6.41
C GLN A 128 3.29 10.61 -6.74
N SER A 129 2.70 9.63 -7.45
CA SER A 129 1.26 9.64 -7.73
C SER A 129 0.42 9.62 -6.44
N PHE A 130 0.86 8.87 -5.42
CA PHE A 130 0.25 8.91 -4.10
C PHE A 130 0.30 10.32 -3.50
N PHE A 131 1.47 10.97 -3.51
CA PHE A 131 1.61 12.32 -2.96
C PHE A 131 0.78 13.36 -3.72
N GLU A 132 0.66 13.25 -5.05
CA GLU A 132 -0.24 14.12 -5.81
C GLU A 132 -1.71 13.90 -5.40
N GLY A 133 -2.11 12.64 -5.18
CA GLY A 133 -3.46 12.30 -4.72
C GLY A 133 -3.79 12.86 -3.35
N ILE A 134 -2.93 12.65 -2.36
CA ILE A 134 -3.21 13.03 -0.97
C ILE A 134 -3.24 14.54 -0.74
N ARG A 135 -2.79 15.37 -1.68
CA ARG A 135 -3.01 16.84 -1.65
C ARG A 135 -4.50 17.20 -1.56
N TYR A 136 -5.37 16.29 -1.99
CA TYR A 136 -6.82 16.42 -1.91
C TYR A 136 -7.44 15.66 -0.74
N ALA A 137 -6.64 14.93 0.06
CA ALA A 137 -7.11 14.10 1.16
C ALA A 137 -7.43 14.92 2.42
N ARG A 138 -8.30 15.92 2.29
CA ARG A 138 -8.73 16.83 3.37
C ARG A 138 -10.20 17.20 3.28
N GLU A 139 -10.74 17.68 4.39
CA GLU A 139 -12.14 18.10 4.45
C GLU A 139 -12.48 19.10 3.37
N GLY A 140 -13.69 18.96 2.81
CA GLY A 140 -14.20 19.80 1.72
C GLY A 140 -14.03 19.22 0.33
N TYR A 141 -13.08 18.32 0.11
CA TYR A 141 -12.94 17.58 -1.15
C TYR A 141 -13.82 16.33 -1.20
N ARG A 142 -13.83 15.69 -2.36
CA ARG A 142 -14.48 14.39 -2.57
C ARG A 142 -13.46 13.32 -2.82
N LEU A 143 -13.82 12.07 -2.54
CA LEU A 143 -12.96 10.93 -2.68
C LEU A 143 -12.29 10.85 -4.06
N SER A 144 -13.05 11.07 -5.13
CA SER A 144 -12.52 11.00 -6.48
C SER A 144 -11.57 12.14 -6.87
N ASP A 145 -11.43 13.18 -6.06
CA ASP A 145 -10.40 14.19 -6.27
C ASP A 145 -9.02 13.60 -6.03
N ILE A 146 -8.89 12.72 -5.01
CA ILE A 146 -7.69 11.91 -4.76
C ILE A 146 -7.43 10.99 -5.96
N SER A 147 -8.44 10.21 -6.34
CA SER A 147 -8.38 9.23 -7.43
C SER A 147 -7.94 9.83 -8.77
N ALA A 148 -8.54 10.97 -9.13
CA ALA A 148 -8.25 11.67 -10.38
C ALA A 148 -6.81 12.23 -10.42
N ALA A 149 -6.30 12.73 -9.30
CA ALA A 149 -4.96 13.26 -9.20
C ALA A 149 -3.90 12.15 -9.33
N ILE A 150 -4.12 11.00 -8.66
CA ILE A 150 -3.27 9.81 -8.80
C ILE A 150 -3.21 9.38 -10.27
N GLN A 151 -4.36 9.19 -10.90
CA GLN A 151 -4.45 8.76 -12.30
C GLN A 151 -3.75 9.76 -13.23
N ALA A 152 -4.08 11.03 -13.11
CA ALA A 152 -3.53 12.08 -13.99
C ALA A 152 -2.00 12.11 -13.93
N TYR A 153 -1.43 11.98 -12.74
CA TYR A 153 0.01 11.95 -12.59
C TYR A 153 0.64 10.69 -13.19
N ALA A 154 0.17 9.50 -12.82
CA ALA A 154 0.73 8.24 -13.31
C ALA A 154 0.65 8.13 -14.85
N GLU A 155 -0.50 8.48 -15.45
CA GLU A 155 -0.70 8.47 -16.89
C GLU A 155 0.17 9.53 -17.60
N SER A 156 0.42 10.70 -16.99
CA SER A 156 1.33 11.71 -17.53
C SER A 156 2.78 11.23 -17.62
N GLN A 157 3.16 10.26 -16.78
CA GLN A 157 4.47 9.61 -16.80
C GLN A 157 4.53 8.42 -17.77
N GLY A 158 3.42 8.12 -18.49
CA GLY A 158 3.33 7.04 -19.46
C GLY A 158 3.01 5.67 -18.85
N TYR A 159 2.51 5.63 -17.63
CA TYR A 159 2.14 4.41 -16.91
C TYR A 159 0.64 4.17 -16.88
N SER A 160 0.21 2.97 -16.52
CA SER A 160 -1.19 2.59 -16.38
C SER A 160 -1.57 2.33 -14.93
N ILE A 161 -2.79 2.71 -14.54
CA ILE A 161 -3.37 2.43 -13.21
C ILE A 161 -4.17 1.14 -13.26
N VAL A 162 -3.95 0.25 -12.30
CA VAL A 162 -4.79 -0.93 -12.06
C VAL A 162 -6.18 -0.50 -11.62
N ARG A 163 -7.22 -1.17 -12.14
CA ARG A 163 -8.62 -0.77 -11.93
C ARG A 163 -9.44 -1.75 -11.11
N GLU A 164 -9.04 -3.01 -11.08
CA GLU A 164 -9.74 -4.11 -10.43
C GLU A 164 -9.53 -4.14 -8.92
N TYR A 165 -8.45 -3.50 -8.45
CA TYR A 165 -8.10 -3.36 -7.05
C TYR A 165 -8.02 -1.88 -6.68
N VAL A 166 -8.49 -1.57 -5.49
CA VAL A 166 -8.67 -0.19 -5.03
C VAL A 166 -8.36 -0.09 -3.55
N GLY A 167 -8.02 1.10 -3.08
CA GLY A 167 -7.89 1.40 -1.68
C GLY A 167 -9.22 1.33 -0.93
N HIS A 168 -9.18 1.52 0.37
CA HIS A 168 -10.32 1.28 1.24
C HIS A 168 -10.33 2.16 2.48
N GLY A 169 -11.47 2.29 3.12
CA GLY A 169 -11.53 2.73 4.51
C GLY A 169 -10.84 1.69 5.42
N ILE A 170 -10.31 2.13 6.54
CA ILE A 170 -9.60 1.25 7.47
C ILE A 170 -9.91 1.65 8.92
N GLY A 171 -9.88 0.68 9.83
CA GLY A 171 -10.12 0.97 11.23
C GLY A 171 -10.15 -0.28 12.09
N ARG A 172 -11.32 -0.63 12.62
CA ARG A 172 -11.52 -1.87 13.38
C ARG A 172 -11.49 -3.11 12.50
N ASN A 173 -11.93 -2.95 11.26
CA ASN A 173 -11.74 -3.96 10.22
C ASN A 173 -10.63 -3.47 9.29
N MET A 174 -9.92 -4.45 8.70
CA MET A 174 -8.87 -4.20 7.72
C MET A 174 -9.44 -3.41 6.53
N HIS A 175 -10.56 -3.87 6.00
CA HIS A 175 -11.29 -3.19 4.93
C HIS A 175 -12.62 -2.66 5.46
N GLU A 176 -12.78 -1.34 5.40
CA GLU A 176 -14.02 -0.62 5.71
C GLU A 176 -14.46 0.20 4.47
N ALA A 177 -15.68 0.73 4.50
CA ALA A 177 -16.08 1.72 3.51
C ALA A 177 -15.38 3.08 3.79
N PRO A 178 -15.08 3.85 2.75
CA PRO A 178 -15.42 3.66 1.33
C PRO A 178 -14.35 2.86 0.57
N GLU A 179 -14.67 2.36 -0.62
CA GLU A 179 -13.65 2.04 -1.63
C GLU A 179 -12.95 3.32 -2.08
N VAL A 180 -11.65 3.24 -2.33
CA VAL A 180 -10.78 4.37 -2.72
C VAL A 180 -10.08 4.06 -4.04
N PRO A 181 -10.76 4.18 -5.18
CA PRO A 181 -10.15 3.93 -6.48
C PRO A 181 -8.96 4.87 -6.75
N ASN A 182 -7.96 4.37 -7.47
CA ASN A 182 -6.81 5.17 -7.91
C ASN A 182 -7.05 5.85 -9.28
N TYR A 183 -8.29 5.86 -9.74
CA TYR A 183 -8.73 6.44 -11.01
C TYR A 183 -10.15 7.01 -10.88
N GLY A 184 -10.51 7.94 -11.76
CA GLY A 184 -11.85 8.48 -11.80
C GLY A 184 -11.91 9.92 -12.27
N ARG A 185 -13.13 10.49 -12.23
CA ARG A 185 -13.37 11.90 -12.54
C ARG A 185 -13.43 12.71 -11.24
N PRO A 186 -12.80 13.90 -11.17
CA PRO A 186 -12.83 14.72 -9.97
C PRO A 186 -14.27 15.15 -9.61
N GLY A 187 -14.49 15.45 -8.35
CA GLY A 187 -15.77 15.98 -7.85
C GLY A 187 -16.86 14.93 -7.57
N HIS A 188 -16.53 13.64 -7.60
CA HIS A 188 -17.48 12.54 -7.37
C HIS A 188 -17.18 11.75 -6.08
N GLY A 189 -18.08 10.82 -5.77
CA GLY A 189 -17.97 9.97 -4.58
C GLY A 189 -18.31 10.71 -3.27
N PRO A 190 -18.09 10.06 -2.12
CA PRO A 190 -18.39 10.63 -0.83
C PRO A 190 -17.55 11.88 -0.56
N ARG A 191 -18.08 12.80 0.25
CA ARG A 191 -17.29 13.91 0.80
C ARG A 191 -16.29 13.39 1.80
N LEU A 192 -15.07 13.92 1.75
CA LEU A 192 -14.06 13.66 2.74
C LEU A 192 -14.39 14.45 4.00
N LEU A 193 -14.40 13.76 5.13
CA LEU A 193 -14.76 14.31 6.43
C LEU A 193 -13.61 14.09 7.41
N ARG A 194 -13.38 15.07 8.26
CA ARG A 194 -12.41 14.97 9.35
C ARG A 194 -12.67 13.72 10.22
N GLY A 195 -11.61 12.99 10.53
CA GLY A 195 -11.69 11.75 11.31
C GLY A 195 -11.97 10.49 10.48
N MET A 196 -11.89 10.58 9.14
CA MET A 196 -12.03 9.47 8.21
C MET A 196 -10.64 8.91 7.86
N PRO A 197 -10.27 7.69 8.29
CA PRO A 197 -9.04 7.04 7.86
C PRO A 197 -9.30 6.22 6.61
N ILE A 198 -8.39 6.30 5.65
CA ILE A 198 -8.42 5.57 4.38
C ILE A 198 -7.04 5.02 4.04
N ALA A 199 -6.97 3.86 3.43
CA ALA A 199 -5.81 3.37 2.70
C ALA A 199 -5.84 3.95 1.29
N VAL A 200 -4.81 4.66 0.92
CA VAL A 200 -4.60 5.18 -0.45
C VAL A 200 -3.42 4.42 -1.02
N GLU A 201 -3.64 3.67 -2.10
CA GLU A 201 -2.73 2.61 -2.52
C GLU A 201 -2.60 2.50 -4.05
N PRO A 202 -2.00 3.46 -4.74
CA PRO A 202 -1.79 3.35 -6.17
C PRO A 202 -0.96 2.10 -6.54
N MET A 203 -1.54 1.29 -7.43
CA MET A 203 -0.91 0.18 -8.12
C MET A 203 -0.71 0.59 -9.58
N VAL A 204 0.56 0.66 -9.99
CA VAL A 204 0.97 1.27 -11.26
C VAL A 204 1.75 0.25 -12.10
N ASN A 205 1.31 0.03 -13.34
CA ASN A 205 1.94 -0.87 -14.29
C ASN A 205 2.80 -0.10 -15.31
N ALA A 206 3.98 -0.61 -15.62
CA ALA A 206 4.84 -0.08 -16.68
C ALA A 206 4.25 -0.29 -18.09
N GLY A 207 3.31 -1.21 -18.23
CA GLY A 207 2.61 -1.52 -19.46
C GLY A 207 1.12 -1.24 -19.42
N SER A 208 0.33 -2.21 -19.85
CA SER A 208 -1.13 -2.11 -19.83
C SER A 208 -1.71 -2.18 -18.42
N ALA A 209 -2.92 -1.67 -18.24
CA ALA A 209 -3.66 -1.79 -16.98
C ALA A 209 -4.19 -3.21 -16.73
N ALA A 210 -4.18 -4.09 -17.73
CA ALA A 210 -4.75 -5.42 -17.63
C ALA A 210 -3.96 -6.32 -16.66
N ILE A 211 -4.70 -7.10 -15.89
CA ILE A 211 -4.18 -7.97 -14.84
C ILE A 211 -4.53 -9.45 -15.09
N VAL A 212 -3.80 -10.34 -14.42
CA VAL A 212 -4.10 -11.77 -14.34
C VAL A 212 -3.99 -12.22 -12.89
N GLN A 213 -5.03 -12.83 -12.38
CA GLN A 213 -4.99 -13.52 -11.08
C GLN A 213 -4.38 -14.91 -11.26
N MET A 214 -3.42 -15.25 -10.40
CA MET A 214 -2.70 -16.50 -10.48
C MET A 214 -3.49 -17.67 -9.85
N PRO A 215 -3.17 -18.93 -10.21
CA PRO A 215 -3.88 -20.11 -9.70
C PRO A 215 -3.78 -20.32 -8.19
N ASP A 216 -2.86 -19.64 -7.49
CA ASP A 216 -2.76 -19.63 -6.03
C ASP A 216 -3.94 -18.92 -5.35
N GLY A 217 -4.78 -18.23 -6.14
CA GLY A 217 -5.97 -17.53 -5.70
C GLY A 217 -5.69 -16.14 -5.09
N TRP A 218 -4.42 -15.71 -5.01
CA TRP A 218 -4.01 -14.46 -4.38
C TRP A 218 -3.17 -13.56 -5.26
N THR A 219 -2.04 -14.06 -5.76
CA THR A 219 -1.08 -13.27 -6.52
C THR A 219 -1.71 -12.67 -7.77
N VAL A 220 -1.58 -11.36 -7.93
CA VAL A 220 -2.06 -10.61 -9.10
C VAL A 220 -0.85 -10.14 -9.88
N ARG A 221 -0.83 -10.41 -11.20
CA ARG A 221 0.27 -10.03 -12.10
C ARG A 221 -0.22 -9.15 -13.23
N THR A 222 0.71 -8.39 -13.82
CA THR A 222 0.45 -7.70 -15.09
C THR A 222 0.22 -8.71 -16.20
N ALA A 223 -0.76 -8.45 -17.10
CA ALA A 223 -1.07 -9.36 -18.19
C ALA A 223 0.03 -9.40 -19.28
N ASP A 224 0.84 -8.35 -19.36
CA ASP A 224 1.92 -8.22 -20.36
C ASP A 224 3.32 -8.57 -19.82
N GLY A 225 3.43 -8.96 -18.53
CA GLY A 225 4.69 -9.36 -17.91
C GLY A 225 5.66 -8.20 -17.64
N LYS A 226 5.21 -6.95 -17.78
CA LYS A 226 6.02 -5.77 -17.44
C LYS A 226 5.99 -5.48 -15.95
N TYR A 227 6.93 -4.65 -15.48
CA TYR A 227 7.01 -4.26 -14.08
C TYR A 227 5.72 -3.61 -13.57
N ALA A 228 5.42 -3.86 -12.30
CA ALA A 228 4.43 -3.14 -11.52
C ALA A 228 5.07 -2.60 -10.24
N ALA A 229 4.52 -1.51 -9.72
CA ALA A 229 4.90 -0.96 -8.43
C ALA A 229 3.65 -0.61 -7.61
N HIS A 230 3.77 -0.74 -6.31
CA HIS A 230 2.73 -0.44 -5.33
C HIS A 230 3.28 0.50 -4.26
N TYR A 231 2.52 1.52 -3.91
CA TYR A 231 2.84 2.42 -2.80
C TYR A 231 1.57 2.75 -2.03
N GLU A 232 1.64 2.69 -0.71
CA GLU A 232 0.47 2.86 0.13
C GLU A 232 0.80 3.48 1.47
N ASN A 233 -0.14 4.28 2.00
CA ASN A 233 -0.20 4.62 3.41
C ASN A 233 -1.65 4.72 3.90
N THR A 234 -1.82 4.46 5.21
CA THR A 234 -3.03 4.84 5.94
C THR A 234 -3.03 6.35 6.16
N VAL A 235 -4.02 7.02 5.58
CA VAL A 235 -4.16 8.48 5.56
C VAL A 235 -5.37 8.88 6.40
N LEU A 236 -5.19 9.76 7.36
CA LEU A 236 -6.28 10.36 8.12
C LEU A 236 -6.69 11.69 7.48
N ILE A 237 -7.97 11.81 7.15
CA ILE A 237 -8.54 13.07 6.67
C ILE A 237 -8.65 14.04 7.85
N THR A 238 -8.09 15.24 7.67
CA THR A 238 -8.12 16.34 8.64
C THR A 238 -8.82 17.57 8.05
N ALA A 239 -8.94 18.64 8.85
CA ALA A 239 -9.42 19.95 8.37
C ALA A 239 -8.37 20.68 7.51
N GLY A 240 -7.09 20.35 7.71
CA GLY A 240 -5.93 20.87 6.96
C GLY A 240 -5.26 19.80 6.14
N ASP A 241 -3.93 19.76 6.17
CA ASP A 241 -3.14 18.73 5.48
C ASP A 241 -3.43 17.34 6.08
N PRO A 242 -3.47 16.28 5.25
CA PRO A 242 -3.70 14.94 5.74
C PRO A 242 -2.59 14.47 6.67
N GLU A 243 -2.93 13.59 7.61
CA GLU A 243 -1.95 12.93 8.47
C GLU A 243 -1.66 11.51 7.95
N LEU A 244 -0.39 11.19 7.71
CA LEU A 244 0.03 9.84 7.35
C LEU A 244 0.26 9.04 8.64
N LEU A 245 -0.65 8.12 8.96
CA LEU A 245 -0.55 7.31 10.17
C LEU A 245 0.56 6.26 10.09
N THR A 246 0.95 5.87 8.87
CA THR A 246 1.99 4.88 8.57
C THR A 246 3.29 5.48 8.02
N ASP A 247 3.41 6.80 8.07
CA ASP A 247 4.66 7.53 7.81
C ASP A 247 4.79 8.72 8.76
N PRO A 248 4.91 8.46 10.08
CA PRO A 248 4.87 9.51 11.09
C PRO A 248 6.07 10.46 11.06
N GLU A 249 7.14 10.12 10.37
CA GLU A 249 8.37 10.93 10.26
C GLU A 249 8.42 11.75 8.97
N GLY A 250 7.41 11.56 8.07
CA GLY A 250 7.36 12.29 6.80
C GLY A 250 8.56 12.00 5.92
N SER A 251 8.95 10.73 5.82
CA SER A 251 10.09 10.29 5.01
C SER A 251 9.79 10.52 3.53
N LEU A 252 9.84 11.77 3.10
CA LEU A 252 10.03 12.10 1.70
C LEU A 252 11.42 11.58 1.32
N VAL A 253 11.48 10.45 0.65
CA VAL A 253 12.71 9.92 0.03
C VAL A 253 12.92 10.57 -1.32
#